data_b65adc673c3e3f22e6dbdab61972f995
#
_entry.id   b65adc673c3e3f22e6dbdab61972f995
#
_cell.length_a   1.000
_cell.length_b   1.000
_cell.length_c   1.000
_cell.angle_alpha   90.00
_cell.angle_beta   90.00
_cell.angle_gamma   90.00
#
_symmetry.space_group_name_H-M   'P 1'
#
loop_
_entity.id
_entity.type
_entity.pdbx_description
1 polymer ?
#
loop_
_entity_poly.entity_id
_entity_poly.type
_entity_poly.pdbx_seq_one_letter_code
_entity_poly.pdbx_strand_id
1 'polypeptide(L)'
;MTVKRLSLLGITLCLAISGCSTAITATRDTPIQDDKGTRTFGSKIDDSLIETKVEVNIAKAAPDLGNGASRIVVTSFNGVVLLAGQTPRADLKALAEQAASSVQRVKKVNNELQVMDPITLLAISNDALLTTKIKTQMLTDSAIPGSRIKVVTDNGIVYLMGLLTQTEAARAANLVQGVSGVQKIVKVFEYID
;
A
#
# COMPACT_ATOMS: atom_id res chain seq x y z
N MET A 1 -37.12 4.50 43.30
CA MET A 1 -37.04 3.22 42.59
C MET A 1 -36.15 3.24 41.34
N THR A 2 -35.75 4.36 40.85
CA THR A 2 -35.01 4.54 39.57
C THR A 2 -33.48 4.36 39.68
N VAL A 3 -32.86 4.70 40.81
CA VAL A 3 -31.41 4.64 40.99
C VAL A 3 -30.85 3.19 41.09
N LYS A 4 -31.62 2.27 41.72
CA LYS A 4 -31.23 0.85 41.81
C LYS A 4 -31.26 0.12 40.47
N ARG A 5 -32.11 0.52 39.54
CA ARG A 5 -32.18 -0.07 38.18
C ARG A 5 -31.03 0.40 37.28
N LEU A 6 -30.55 1.63 37.47
CA LEU A 6 -29.42 2.17 36.69
C LEU A 6 -28.10 1.52 37.07
N SER A 7 -27.88 1.25 38.35
CA SER A 7 -26.65 0.54 38.83
C SER A 7 -26.61 -0.94 38.40
N LEU A 8 -27.77 -1.61 38.30
CA LEU A 8 -27.83 -2.99 37.80
C LEU A 8 -27.50 -3.05 36.27
N LEU A 9 -27.95 -2.07 35.48
CA LEU A 9 -27.67 -1.99 34.05
C LEU A 9 -26.16 -1.72 33.78
N GLY A 10 -25.53 -0.87 34.60
CA GLY A 10 -24.09 -0.58 34.51
C GLY A 10 -23.20 -1.79 34.83
N ILE A 11 -23.57 -2.59 35.82
CA ILE A 11 -22.83 -3.79 36.22
C ILE A 11 -22.96 -4.89 35.15
N THR A 12 -24.15 -5.04 34.52
CA THR A 12 -24.36 -6.02 33.46
C THR A 12 -23.57 -5.69 32.20
N LEU A 13 -23.37 -4.39 31.88
CA LEU A 13 -22.61 -3.94 30.71
C LEU A 13 -21.09 -4.15 30.91
N CYS A 14 -20.56 -3.97 32.13
CA CYS A 14 -19.15 -4.20 32.43
C CYS A 14 -18.74 -5.68 32.37
N LEU A 15 -19.65 -6.61 32.70
CA LEU A 15 -19.39 -8.05 32.61
C LEU A 15 -19.36 -8.59 31.17
N ALA A 16 -19.97 -7.90 30.20
CA ALA A 16 -19.96 -8.32 28.82
C ALA A 16 -18.64 -8.05 28.07
N ILE A 17 -17.77 -7.17 28.60
CA ILE A 17 -16.52 -6.78 27.92
C ILE A 17 -15.35 -7.72 28.27
N SER A 18 -15.41 -8.43 29.38
CA SER A 18 -14.32 -9.35 29.84
C SER A 18 -14.40 -10.76 29.24
N GLY A 19 -15.44 -11.10 28.47
CA GLY A 19 -15.68 -12.46 27.96
C GLY A 19 -15.14 -12.77 26.57
N CYS A 20 -14.67 -11.80 25.80
CA CYS A 20 -14.32 -12.03 24.38
C CYS A 20 -13.00 -12.80 24.20
N SER A 21 -12.06 -12.74 25.13
CA SER A 21 -10.78 -13.45 24.97
C SER A 21 -10.88 -14.93 25.26
N THR A 22 -11.71 -15.33 26.24
CA THR A 22 -11.88 -16.74 26.65
C THR A 22 -12.69 -17.55 25.63
N ALA A 23 -13.61 -16.92 24.89
CA ALA A 23 -14.42 -17.62 23.89
C ALA A 23 -13.60 -18.01 22.65
N ILE A 24 -12.60 -17.20 22.27
CA ILE A 24 -11.75 -17.47 21.10
C ILE A 24 -10.76 -18.61 21.38
N THR A 25 -10.25 -18.72 22.59
CA THR A 25 -9.32 -19.79 22.98
C THR A 25 -10.01 -21.16 23.14
N ALA A 26 -11.30 -21.17 23.51
CA ALA A 26 -12.06 -22.42 23.69
C ALA A 26 -12.55 -23.08 22.40
N THR A 27 -12.53 -22.35 21.27
CA THR A 27 -13.05 -22.85 19.97
C THR A 27 -11.97 -23.21 18.95
N ARG A 28 -10.68 -23.10 19.29
CA ARG A 28 -9.57 -23.41 18.37
C ARG A 28 -8.62 -24.44 18.99
N ASP A 29 -8.53 -25.60 18.35
CA ASP A 29 -7.62 -26.69 18.75
C ASP A 29 -6.17 -26.48 18.25
N THR A 30 -5.93 -25.47 17.42
CA THR A 30 -4.60 -25.19 16.85
C THR A 30 -4.17 -23.75 17.10
N PRO A 31 -2.86 -23.51 17.35
CA PRO A 31 -2.33 -22.15 17.46
C PRO A 31 -2.64 -21.32 16.21
N ILE A 32 -2.93 -20.02 16.41
CA ILE A 32 -3.07 -19.08 15.30
C ILE A 32 -1.67 -18.89 14.70
N GLN A 33 -1.51 -19.34 13.46
CA GLN A 33 -0.30 -19.08 12.70
C GLN A 33 -0.52 -17.81 11.86
N ASP A 34 0.38 -16.84 12.05
CA ASP A 34 0.39 -15.64 11.21
C ASP A 34 0.88 -16.01 9.80
N ASP A 35 0.11 -15.64 8.79
CA ASP A 35 0.56 -15.70 7.40
C ASP A 35 1.54 -14.55 7.14
N LYS A 36 2.83 -14.89 7.02
CA LYS A 36 3.93 -13.93 6.78
C LYS A 36 3.71 -13.06 5.54
N GLY A 37 2.93 -13.54 4.58
CA GLY A 37 2.60 -12.81 3.36
C GLY A 37 1.45 -11.81 3.52
N THR A 38 0.71 -11.86 4.64
CA THR A 38 -0.46 -11.00 4.85
C THR A 38 -0.16 -9.90 5.86
N ARG A 39 -0.38 -8.65 5.46
CA ARG A 39 -0.27 -7.49 6.35
C ARG A 39 -1.39 -7.49 7.40
N THR A 40 -1.05 -7.18 8.66
CA THR A 40 -2.03 -6.96 9.72
C THR A 40 -2.90 -5.74 9.42
N PHE A 41 -4.07 -5.65 10.06
CA PHE A 41 -4.93 -4.47 9.95
C PHE A 41 -4.21 -3.20 10.44
N GLY A 42 -3.42 -3.32 11.53
CA GLY A 42 -2.62 -2.20 12.04
C GLY A 42 -1.59 -1.71 11.01
N SER A 43 -0.89 -2.60 10.31
CA SER A 43 0.08 -2.18 9.29
C SER A 43 -0.57 -1.52 8.08
N LYS A 44 -1.81 -1.86 7.74
CA LYS A 44 -2.57 -1.17 6.68
C LYS A 44 -2.94 0.26 7.08
N ILE A 45 -3.31 0.50 8.35
CA ILE A 45 -3.56 1.84 8.88
C ILE A 45 -2.26 2.64 8.92
N ASP A 46 -1.17 2.05 9.39
CA ASP A 46 0.15 2.69 9.42
C ASP A 46 0.59 3.11 8.01
N ASP A 47 0.41 2.25 7.01
CA ASP A 47 0.72 2.58 5.61
C ASP A 47 -0.09 3.79 5.11
N SER A 48 -1.39 3.86 5.39
CA SER A 48 -2.23 5.01 5.00
C SER A 48 -1.79 6.31 5.68
N LEU A 49 -1.37 6.25 6.95
CA LEU A 49 -0.83 7.40 7.67
C LEU A 49 0.53 7.83 7.11
N ILE A 50 1.38 6.88 6.71
CA ILE A 50 2.65 7.15 6.03
C ILE A 50 2.38 7.85 4.70
N GLU A 51 1.50 7.33 3.85
CA GLU A 51 1.12 7.94 2.56
C GLU A 51 0.74 9.43 2.76
N THR A 52 -0.20 9.70 3.65
CA THR A 52 -0.65 11.08 3.93
C THR A 52 0.48 12.00 4.41
N LYS A 53 1.32 11.54 5.33
CA LYS A 53 2.44 12.36 5.85
C LYS A 53 3.48 12.61 4.77
N VAL A 54 3.82 11.60 3.98
CA VAL A 54 4.76 11.72 2.87
C VAL A 54 4.25 12.71 1.83
N GLU A 55 2.99 12.62 1.43
CA GLU A 55 2.36 13.57 0.48
C GLU A 55 2.47 15.02 0.97
N VAL A 56 2.10 15.26 2.24
CA VAL A 56 2.18 16.61 2.83
C VAL A 56 3.62 17.11 2.90
N ASN A 57 4.57 16.25 3.32
CA ASN A 57 5.98 16.65 3.42
C ASN A 57 6.57 16.96 2.05
N ILE A 58 6.28 16.14 1.03
CA ILE A 58 6.72 16.38 -0.35
C ILE A 58 6.16 17.71 -0.86
N ALA A 59 4.84 17.95 -0.70
CA ALA A 59 4.21 19.19 -1.16
C ALA A 59 4.77 20.45 -0.47
N LYS A 60 5.34 20.31 0.71
CA LYS A 60 5.98 21.41 1.47
C LYS A 60 7.48 21.56 1.22
N ALA A 61 8.14 20.54 0.64
CA ALA A 61 9.59 20.56 0.42
C ALA A 61 10.01 21.58 -0.67
N ALA A 62 9.17 21.80 -1.70
CA ALA A 62 9.39 22.84 -2.70
C ALA A 62 8.05 23.25 -3.36
N PRO A 63 7.92 24.51 -3.84
CA PRO A 63 6.68 24.94 -4.51
C PRO A 63 6.27 24.05 -5.68
N ASP A 64 7.20 23.65 -6.54
CA ASP A 64 6.93 22.83 -7.72
C ASP A 64 6.55 21.38 -7.41
N LEU A 65 6.68 20.94 -6.17
CA LEU A 65 6.17 19.65 -5.69
C LEU A 65 4.72 19.73 -5.20
N GLY A 66 4.20 20.93 -4.91
CA GLY A 66 2.87 21.13 -4.34
C GLY A 66 1.89 21.94 -5.20
N ASN A 67 2.35 22.57 -6.29
CA ASN A 67 1.55 23.52 -7.11
C ASN A 67 1.00 22.91 -8.42
N GLY A 68 1.19 21.61 -8.63
CA GLY A 68 0.76 20.93 -9.85
C GLY A 68 1.81 20.85 -10.97
N ALA A 69 2.99 21.48 -10.80
CA ALA A 69 4.11 21.31 -11.75
C ALA A 69 4.69 19.90 -11.70
N SER A 70 4.54 19.20 -10.59
CA SER A 70 4.84 17.78 -10.43
C SER A 70 3.56 16.99 -10.20
N ARG A 71 3.52 15.76 -10.70
CA ARG A 71 2.50 14.77 -10.38
C ARG A 71 3.16 13.62 -9.66
N ILE A 72 2.90 13.47 -8.36
CA ILE A 72 3.53 12.45 -7.52
C ILE A 72 2.45 11.56 -6.92
N VAL A 73 2.59 10.26 -7.14
CA VAL A 73 1.76 9.21 -6.55
C VAL A 73 2.58 8.56 -5.46
N VAL A 74 2.14 8.72 -4.22
CA VAL A 74 2.74 8.07 -3.05
C VAL A 74 1.99 6.80 -2.73
N THR A 75 2.71 5.72 -2.52
CA THR A 75 2.13 4.44 -2.12
C THR A 75 3.01 3.81 -1.05
N SER A 76 2.42 3.42 0.07
CA SER A 76 3.09 2.68 1.14
C SER A 76 2.60 1.24 1.20
N PHE A 77 3.52 0.32 1.44
CA PHE A 77 3.23 -1.09 1.69
C PHE A 77 4.23 -1.62 2.71
N ASN A 78 3.75 -1.96 3.90
CA ASN A 78 4.57 -2.43 5.03
C ASN A 78 5.71 -1.46 5.42
N GLY A 79 5.49 -0.14 5.25
CA GLY A 79 6.49 0.90 5.50
C GLY A 79 7.50 1.11 4.36
N VAL A 80 7.42 0.33 3.28
CA VAL A 80 8.15 0.60 2.04
C VAL A 80 7.33 1.59 1.22
N VAL A 81 7.92 2.74 0.90
CA VAL A 81 7.27 3.83 0.15
C VAL A 81 7.74 3.79 -1.30
N LEU A 82 6.80 3.82 -2.22
CA LEU A 82 6.99 4.06 -3.64
C LEU A 82 6.60 5.50 -3.95
N LEU A 83 7.48 6.24 -4.63
CA LEU A 83 7.18 7.50 -5.27
C LEU A 83 7.19 7.28 -6.79
N ALA A 84 6.01 7.29 -7.40
CA ALA A 84 5.84 7.20 -8.85
C ALA A 84 5.27 8.51 -9.39
N GLY A 85 5.44 8.78 -10.67
CA GLY A 85 4.94 10.01 -11.29
C GLY A 85 6.03 10.83 -11.96
N GLN A 86 5.78 12.13 -12.12
CA GLN A 86 6.61 13.02 -12.89
C GLN A 86 6.97 14.30 -12.12
N THR A 87 8.18 14.77 -12.35
CA THR A 87 8.68 16.07 -11.85
C THR A 87 9.55 16.73 -12.92
N PRO A 88 9.47 18.06 -13.09
CA PRO A 88 10.18 18.72 -14.20
C PRO A 88 11.70 18.77 -14.03
N ARG A 89 12.23 18.53 -12.83
CA ARG A 89 13.67 18.66 -12.54
C ARG A 89 14.18 17.55 -11.61
N ALA A 90 15.45 17.20 -11.79
CA ALA A 90 16.11 16.15 -11.01
C ALA A 90 16.32 16.52 -9.52
N ASP A 91 16.52 17.80 -9.21
CA ASP A 91 16.63 18.29 -7.82
C ASP A 91 15.34 18.08 -7.04
N LEU A 92 14.18 18.25 -7.68
CA LEU A 92 12.86 18.00 -7.08
C LEU A 92 12.65 16.51 -6.78
N LYS A 93 13.17 15.62 -7.64
CA LYS A 93 13.17 14.18 -7.39
C LYS A 93 13.94 13.85 -6.11
N ALA A 94 15.13 14.44 -5.91
CA ALA A 94 15.93 14.23 -4.70
C ALA A 94 15.25 14.83 -3.45
N LEU A 95 14.65 16.02 -3.55
CA LEU A 95 13.90 16.64 -2.45
C LEU A 95 12.68 15.79 -2.04
N ALA A 96 11.95 15.24 -3.00
CA ALA A 96 10.82 14.35 -2.72
C ALA A 96 11.26 13.10 -1.96
N GLU A 97 12.39 12.49 -2.33
CA GLU A 97 12.95 11.34 -1.63
C GLU A 97 13.37 11.67 -0.20
N GLN A 98 14.04 12.81 -0.01
CA GLN A 98 14.44 13.29 1.30
C GLN A 98 13.22 13.56 2.20
N ALA A 99 12.19 14.22 1.68
CA ALA A 99 10.95 14.49 2.40
C ALA A 99 10.22 13.21 2.80
N ALA A 100 10.16 12.20 1.91
CA ALA A 100 9.57 10.91 2.20
C ALA A 100 10.35 10.13 3.25
N SER A 101 11.68 10.12 3.16
CA SER A 101 12.57 9.38 4.08
C SER A 101 12.54 9.94 5.50
N SER A 102 12.18 11.22 5.67
CA SER A 102 12.08 11.87 6.99
C SER A 102 10.84 11.44 7.79
N VAL A 103 9.88 10.77 7.16
CA VAL A 103 8.64 10.36 7.81
C VAL A 103 8.87 9.14 8.70
N GLN A 104 8.43 9.24 9.95
CA GLN A 104 8.54 8.15 10.92
C GLN A 104 7.85 6.87 10.41
N ARG A 105 8.46 5.71 10.64
CA ARG A 105 8.05 4.37 10.20
C ARG A 105 8.26 4.08 8.70
N VAL A 106 8.78 5.01 7.91
CA VAL A 106 9.27 4.70 6.58
C VAL A 106 10.55 3.86 6.70
N LYS A 107 10.53 2.65 6.16
CA LYS A 107 11.66 1.73 6.17
C LYS A 107 12.58 1.92 4.97
N LYS A 108 11.97 2.22 3.82
CA LYS A 108 12.67 2.38 2.55
C LYS A 108 11.84 3.25 1.61
N VAL A 109 12.49 4.09 0.83
CA VAL A 109 11.88 4.83 -0.28
C VAL A 109 12.40 4.27 -1.60
N ASN A 110 11.48 3.91 -2.50
CA ASN A 110 11.78 3.59 -3.89
C ASN A 110 11.32 4.79 -4.74
N ASN A 111 12.29 5.61 -5.14
CA ASN A 111 12.02 6.83 -5.89
C ASN A 111 12.10 6.56 -7.39
N GLU A 112 10.96 6.28 -7.97
CA GLU A 112 10.77 6.00 -9.41
C GLU A 112 10.21 7.21 -10.18
N LEU A 113 10.29 8.43 -9.59
CA LEU A 113 9.87 9.64 -10.27
C LEU A 113 10.63 9.82 -11.58
N GLN A 114 9.92 10.13 -12.65
CA GLN A 114 10.49 10.46 -13.95
C GLN A 114 10.71 11.97 -14.04
N VAL A 115 11.85 12.38 -14.64
CA VAL A 115 12.15 13.79 -14.86
C VAL A 115 11.56 14.18 -16.22
N MET A 116 10.32 14.65 -16.18
CA MET A 116 9.53 15.10 -17.33
C MET A 116 8.29 15.84 -16.85
N ASP A 117 7.58 16.50 -17.76
CA ASP A 117 6.29 17.12 -17.46
C ASP A 117 5.23 16.07 -17.08
N PRO A 118 4.21 16.44 -16.27
CA PRO A 118 3.11 15.56 -15.91
C PRO A 118 2.41 14.96 -17.13
N ILE A 119 2.08 13.67 -17.03
CA ILE A 119 1.34 12.96 -18.09
C ILE A 119 -0.10 13.49 -18.25
N THR A 120 -0.68 13.25 -19.41
CA THR A 120 -2.04 13.70 -19.74
C THR A 120 -3.10 12.91 -18.96
N LEU A 121 -4.30 13.48 -18.84
CA LEU A 121 -5.46 12.79 -18.25
C LEU A 121 -5.81 11.49 -19.00
N LEU A 122 -5.58 11.44 -20.32
CA LEU A 122 -5.79 10.24 -21.11
C LEU A 122 -4.81 9.13 -20.69
N ALA A 123 -3.54 9.46 -20.49
CA ALA A 123 -2.54 8.50 -20.01
C ALA A 123 -2.91 7.99 -18.62
N ILE A 124 -3.34 8.87 -17.70
CA ILE A 124 -3.81 8.48 -16.34
C ILE A 124 -5.01 7.52 -16.45
N SER A 125 -5.96 7.79 -17.34
CA SER A 125 -7.12 6.90 -17.54
C SER A 125 -6.71 5.53 -18.10
N ASN A 126 -5.77 5.49 -19.03
CA ASN A 126 -5.22 4.25 -19.55
C ASN A 126 -4.49 3.45 -18.47
N ASP A 127 -3.72 4.11 -17.60
CA ASP A 127 -3.05 3.47 -16.47
C ASP A 127 -4.05 2.85 -15.47
N ALA A 128 -5.16 3.54 -15.20
CA ALA A 128 -6.23 3.02 -14.35
C ALA A 128 -6.87 1.75 -14.93
N LEU A 129 -7.14 1.73 -16.24
CA LEU A 129 -7.66 0.55 -16.94
C LEU A 129 -6.65 -0.60 -16.92
N LEU A 130 -5.36 -0.29 -17.14
CA LEU A 130 -4.29 -1.27 -17.10
C LEU A 130 -4.15 -1.89 -15.70
N THR A 131 -4.17 -1.05 -14.64
CA THR A 131 -4.18 -1.52 -13.24
C THR A 131 -5.35 -2.47 -12.98
N THR A 132 -6.55 -2.10 -13.43
CA THR A 132 -7.76 -2.91 -13.24
C THR A 132 -7.62 -4.26 -13.94
N LYS A 133 -7.16 -4.27 -15.19
CA LYS A 133 -6.93 -5.49 -15.97
C LYS A 133 -5.93 -6.42 -15.28
N ILE A 134 -4.80 -5.90 -14.84
CA ILE A 134 -3.77 -6.66 -14.13
C ILE A 134 -4.32 -7.25 -12.84
N LYS A 135 -4.99 -6.45 -12.00
CA LYS A 135 -5.58 -6.90 -10.75
C LYS A 135 -6.61 -8.01 -10.96
N THR A 136 -7.47 -7.86 -11.97
CA THR A 136 -8.47 -8.89 -12.29
C THR A 136 -7.79 -10.20 -12.66
N GLN A 137 -6.78 -10.17 -13.52
CA GLN A 137 -6.05 -11.38 -13.91
C GLN A 137 -5.33 -12.03 -12.71
N MET A 138 -4.68 -11.23 -11.84
CA MET A 138 -4.03 -11.74 -10.63
C MET A 138 -5.02 -12.39 -9.64
N LEU A 139 -6.25 -11.87 -9.54
CA LEU A 139 -7.26 -12.42 -8.63
C LEU A 139 -7.92 -13.69 -9.17
N THR A 140 -7.92 -13.89 -10.48
CA THR A 140 -8.47 -15.09 -11.12
C THR A 140 -7.46 -16.22 -11.26
N ASP A 141 -6.17 -15.93 -11.12
CA ASP A 141 -5.10 -16.94 -11.15
C ASP A 141 -4.82 -17.46 -9.73
N SER A 142 -5.22 -18.70 -9.46
CA SER A 142 -5.03 -19.33 -8.14
C SER A 142 -3.57 -19.56 -7.75
N ALA A 143 -2.62 -19.50 -8.70
CA ALA A 143 -1.19 -19.65 -8.45
C ALA A 143 -0.53 -18.35 -8.00
N ILE A 144 -1.25 -17.21 -8.04
CA ILE A 144 -0.77 -15.88 -7.66
C ILE A 144 -1.57 -15.40 -6.45
N PRO A 145 -0.93 -15.00 -5.35
CA PRO A 145 -1.62 -14.40 -4.20
C PRO A 145 -2.04 -12.95 -4.48
N GLY A 146 -2.92 -12.74 -5.45
CA GLY A 146 -3.29 -11.42 -5.99
C GLY A 146 -3.79 -10.44 -4.92
N SER A 147 -4.44 -10.93 -3.85
CA SER A 147 -4.91 -10.12 -2.72
C SER A 147 -3.76 -9.54 -1.86
N ARG A 148 -2.56 -10.13 -1.91
CA ARG A 148 -1.37 -9.70 -1.20
C ARG A 148 -0.49 -8.74 -2.03
N ILE A 149 -0.85 -8.51 -3.30
CA ILE A 149 -0.08 -7.67 -4.22
C ILE A 149 -0.78 -6.32 -4.43
N LYS A 150 -0.07 -5.23 -4.15
CA LYS A 150 -0.49 -3.88 -4.52
C LYS A 150 0.10 -3.54 -5.88
N VAL A 151 -0.76 -3.19 -6.83
CA VAL A 151 -0.40 -2.81 -8.21
C VAL A 151 -0.61 -1.31 -8.35
N VAL A 152 0.42 -0.61 -8.78
CA VAL A 152 0.39 0.81 -9.14
C VAL A 152 0.85 0.91 -10.58
N THR A 153 0.15 1.68 -11.40
CA THR A 153 0.55 1.93 -12.79
C THR A 153 0.69 3.44 -13.01
N ASP A 154 1.80 3.83 -13.59
CA ASP A 154 2.06 5.21 -13.98
C ASP A 154 2.84 5.26 -15.30
N ASN A 155 2.30 5.96 -16.29
CA ASN A 155 2.86 6.09 -17.63
C ASN A 155 3.22 4.74 -18.29
N GLY A 156 2.34 3.73 -18.14
CA GLY A 156 2.56 2.37 -18.65
C GLY A 156 3.60 1.54 -17.85
N ILE A 157 4.21 2.12 -16.83
CA ILE A 157 5.11 1.40 -15.93
C ILE A 157 4.27 0.80 -14.80
N VAL A 158 4.41 -0.50 -14.58
CA VAL A 158 3.70 -1.23 -13.53
C VAL A 158 4.64 -1.51 -12.37
N TYR A 159 4.28 -1.01 -11.20
CA TYR A 159 4.97 -1.23 -9.93
C TYR A 159 4.21 -2.28 -9.14
N LEU A 160 4.90 -3.32 -8.70
CA LEU A 160 4.34 -4.43 -7.93
C LEU A 160 4.96 -4.42 -6.53
N MET A 161 4.11 -4.23 -5.50
CA MET A 161 4.51 -4.26 -4.10
C MET A 161 3.81 -5.43 -3.38
N GLY A 162 4.47 -6.04 -2.43
CA GLY A 162 3.90 -7.18 -1.69
C GLY A 162 4.92 -7.88 -0.81
N LEU A 163 4.43 -8.68 0.15
CA LEU A 163 5.22 -9.64 0.92
C LEU A 163 5.06 -11.00 0.24
N LEU A 164 6.06 -11.45 -0.50
CA LEU A 164 5.96 -12.61 -1.38
C LEU A 164 7.22 -13.49 -1.28
N THR A 165 7.05 -14.77 -1.56
CA THR A 165 8.19 -15.63 -1.89
C THR A 165 8.74 -15.26 -3.27
N GLN A 166 9.99 -15.64 -3.55
CA GLN A 166 10.59 -15.40 -4.88
C GLN A 166 9.78 -16.05 -6.00
N THR A 167 9.24 -17.24 -5.74
CA THR A 167 8.40 -17.98 -6.70
C THR A 167 7.10 -17.23 -6.99
N GLU A 168 6.40 -16.73 -5.96
CA GLU A 168 5.17 -15.95 -6.13
C GLU A 168 5.44 -14.65 -6.89
N ALA A 169 6.53 -13.95 -6.55
CA ALA A 169 6.96 -12.72 -7.20
C ALA A 169 7.27 -12.92 -8.69
N ALA A 170 7.94 -14.04 -9.03
CA ALA A 170 8.24 -14.39 -10.42
C ALA A 170 6.95 -14.67 -11.21
N ARG A 171 6.00 -15.44 -10.65
CA ARG A 171 4.71 -15.72 -11.29
C ARG A 171 3.90 -14.43 -11.53
N ALA A 172 3.83 -13.56 -10.52
CA ALA A 172 3.14 -12.28 -10.65
C ALA A 172 3.77 -11.40 -11.75
N ALA A 173 5.10 -11.31 -11.79
CA ALA A 173 5.80 -10.54 -12.82
C ALA A 173 5.58 -11.11 -14.24
N ASN A 174 5.60 -12.43 -14.40
CA ASN A 174 5.36 -13.10 -15.68
C ASN A 174 3.93 -12.87 -16.19
N LEU A 175 2.93 -12.93 -15.30
CA LEU A 175 1.55 -12.58 -15.66
C LEU A 175 1.48 -11.16 -16.19
N VAL A 176 2.06 -10.17 -15.47
CA VAL A 176 2.02 -8.76 -15.85
C VAL A 176 2.74 -8.51 -17.18
N GLN A 177 3.83 -9.23 -17.43
CA GLN A 177 4.58 -9.12 -18.69
C GLN A 177 3.73 -9.49 -19.91
N GLY A 178 2.76 -10.40 -19.76
CA GLY A 178 1.82 -10.81 -20.80
C GLY A 178 0.66 -9.81 -21.03
N VAL A 179 0.52 -8.77 -20.21
CA VAL A 179 -0.59 -7.82 -20.33
C VAL A 179 -0.28 -6.72 -21.33
N SER A 180 -1.08 -6.65 -22.40
CA SER A 180 -0.96 -5.58 -23.41
C SER A 180 -1.14 -4.20 -22.77
N GLY A 181 -0.22 -3.29 -23.07
CA GLY A 181 -0.15 -1.93 -22.53
C GLY A 181 0.93 -1.74 -21.47
N VAL A 182 1.50 -2.81 -20.91
CA VAL A 182 2.64 -2.73 -20.00
C VAL A 182 3.92 -2.42 -20.77
N GLN A 183 4.60 -1.34 -20.39
CA GLN A 183 5.87 -0.92 -21.00
C GLN A 183 7.07 -1.41 -20.16
N LYS A 184 6.94 -1.35 -18.83
CA LYS A 184 7.99 -1.73 -17.88
C LYS A 184 7.37 -2.28 -16.60
N ILE A 185 8.05 -3.20 -15.94
CA ILE A 185 7.67 -3.74 -14.63
C ILE A 185 8.78 -3.41 -13.64
N VAL A 186 8.40 -2.81 -12.51
CA VAL A 186 9.29 -2.54 -11.37
C VAL A 186 8.82 -3.38 -10.19
N LYS A 187 9.69 -4.25 -9.71
CA LYS A 187 9.41 -5.13 -8.56
C LYS A 187 9.88 -4.44 -7.28
N VAL A 188 8.92 -4.09 -6.42
CA VAL A 188 9.12 -3.46 -5.10
C VAL A 188 8.64 -4.43 -4.03
N PHE A 189 9.01 -5.71 -4.17
CA PHE A 189 8.64 -6.76 -3.23
C PHE A 189 9.57 -6.80 -2.03
N GLU A 190 9.02 -7.21 -0.89
CA GLU A 190 9.77 -7.74 0.24
C GLU A 190 9.65 -9.27 0.20
N TYR A 191 10.78 -9.99 0.21
CA TYR A 191 10.80 -11.44 0.14
C TYR A 191 10.68 -12.05 1.54
N ILE A 192 9.90 -13.14 1.66
CA ILE A 192 9.56 -13.81 2.94
C ILE A 192 10.05 -15.25 3.03
N ASP A 193 10.78 -15.73 2.02
CA ASP A 193 11.49 -17.02 1.97
C ASP A 193 12.95 -16.89 2.38
#